data_3041df1646e2ff141a64c905ee741b18
#
_entry.id   3041df1646e2ff141a64c905ee741b18
#
_cell.length_a   1.000
_cell.length_b   1.000
_cell.length_c   1.000
_cell.angle_alpha   90.00
_cell.angle_beta   90.00
_cell.angle_gamma   90.00
#
_symmetry.space_group_name_H-M   'P 1'
#
loop_
_entity.id
_entity.type
_entity.pdbx_description
1 polymer ?
#
loop_
_entity_poly.entity_id
_entity_poly.type
_entity_poly.pdbx_seq_one_letter_code
_entity_poly.pdbx_strand_id
1 'polypeptide(L)'
;KIKAFAKINLALDVIGKREDGYHEVEIIMQSINLHDKLILFPAPVLSLETKNRRLPIDDRNLIIKAAKKIREFTGTQSGARIILNKNIPVGAGLGGGSADAAAALVGLNKLWSLNLSLSTLEKLAVSVGADVPFCLTGGTVLAKGIGEKLTILPSLPAEPIFLTKPPFTVSTAMVYKNLSLSSIDRHPDIKSILSIINTGEIYSINDYWGNVLEKATFKLFPEVKEVMQWLSEKGFPVRMTGSGPTLFMFRSSGNSNFKEIKFKLRELGWWTYEGALEGRGLEVTV
;
A
#
# COMPACT_ATOMS: atom_id res chain seq x y z
N LYS A 1 -3.11 15.15 -14.80
CA LYS A 1 -2.09 14.60 -13.90
C LYS A 1 -2.77 13.97 -12.69
N ILE A 2 -2.23 12.86 -12.16
CA ILE A 2 -2.81 12.18 -10.98
C ILE A 2 -1.68 11.81 -10.03
N LYS A 3 -1.86 12.16 -8.73
CA LYS A 3 -1.07 11.61 -7.65
C LYS A 3 -1.74 10.32 -7.19
N ALA A 4 -0.95 9.26 -7.05
CA ALA A 4 -1.38 7.96 -6.57
C ALA A 4 -0.72 7.68 -5.22
N PHE A 5 -1.49 7.72 -4.14
CA PHE A 5 -0.98 7.65 -2.79
C PHE A 5 -0.68 6.22 -2.38
N ALA A 6 0.41 6.05 -1.63
CA ALA A 6 0.78 4.77 -1.01
C ALA A 6 -0.15 4.44 0.16
N LYS A 7 -0.06 3.21 0.64
CA LYS A 7 -0.77 2.74 1.84
C LYS A 7 0.17 2.09 2.84
N ILE A 8 -0.24 2.08 4.09
CA ILE A 8 0.26 1.19 5.13
C ILE A 8 -0.88 0.31 5.65
N ASN A 9 -0.54 -0.77 6.37
CA ASN A 9 -1.50 -1.58 7.10
C ASN A 9 -1.33 -1.27 8.58
N LEU A 10 -2.32 -0.64 9.20
CA LEU A 10 -2.34 -0.40 10.66
C LEU A 10 -2.51 -1.72 11.41
N ALA A 11 -3.25 -2.67 10.81
CA ALA A 11 -3.32 -4.05 11.26
C ALA A 11 -3.48 -4.97 10.05
N LEU A 12 -2.94 -6.19 10.13
CA LEU A 12 -3.13 -7.22 9.13
C LEU A 12 -3.26 -8.57 9.81
N ASP A 13 -4.43 -9.17 9.66
CA ASP A 13 -4.70 -10.53 10.11
C ASP A 13 -4.98 -11.47 8.93
N VAL A 14 -4.65 -12.74 9.11
CA VAL A 14 -5.00 -13.84 8.19
C VAL A 14 -5.83 -14.84 8.96
N ILE A 15 -7.14 -14.87 8.65
CA ILE A 15 -8.14 -15.65 9.38
C ILE A 15 -8.15 -17.11 8.94
N GLY A 16 -7.86 -17.36 7.65
CA GLY A 16 -7.91 -18.70 7.09
C GLY A 16 -7.33 -18.79 5.69
N LYS A 17 -7.24 -20.02 5.19
CA LYS A 17 -6.90 -20.31 3.80
C LYS A 17 -8.15 -20.76 3.07
N ARG A 18 -8.38 -20.19 1.89
CA ARG A 18 -9.53 -20.46 1.03
C ARG A 18 -9.27 -21.64 0.09
N GLU A 19 -10.32 -22.24 -0.43
CA GLU A 19 -10.23 -23.33 -1.42
C GLU A 19 -9.60 -22.88 -2.75
N ASP A 20 -9.76 -21.58 -3.11
CA ASP A 20 -9.19 -20.99 -4.31
C ASP A 20 -7.67 -20.70 -4.18
N GLY A 21 -7.07 -21.08 -3.02
CA GLY A 21 -5.65 -20.91 -2.74
C GLY A 21 -5.26 -19.54 -2.15
N TYR A 22 -6.18 -18.57 -2.12
CA TYR A 22 -6.00 -17.29 -1.43
C TYR A 22 -6.18 -17.44 0.08
N HIS A 23 -5.88 -16.37 0.81
CA HIS A 23 -6.11 -16.29 2.24
C HIS A 23 -7.26 -15.33 2.53
N GLU A 24 -8.10 -15.71 3.48
CA GLU A 24 -9.11 -14.81 4.06
C GLU A 24 -8.40 -13.88 5.02
N VAL A 25 -8.54 -12.58 4.81
CA VAL A 25 -7.83 -11.56 5.60
C VAL A 25 -8.78 -10.56 6.25
N GLU A 26 -8.31 -9.94 7.32
CA GLU A 26 -8.92 -8.76 7.93
C GLU A 26 -7.82 -7.70 8.13
N ILE A 27 -7.93 -6.58 7.42
CA ILE A 27 -6.85 -5.59 7.32
C ILE A 27 -7.41 -4.19 7.56
N ILE A 28 -6.76 -3.40 8.41
CA ILE A 28 -7.00 -1.96 8.47
C ILE A 28 -5.94 -1.26 7.65
N MET A 29 -6.36 -0.73 6.50
CA MET A 29 -5.51 -0.01 5.56
C MET A 29 -5.62 1.50 5.77
N GLN A 30 -4.51 2.20 5.59
CA GLN A 30 -4.44 3.65 5.69
C GLN A 30 -3.58 4.24 4.58
N SER A 31 -4.12 5.23 3.86
CA SER A 31 -3.36 6.01 2.89
C SER A 31 -2.32 6.90 3.56
N ILE A 32 -1.21 7.15 2.87
CA ILE A 32 -0.14 8.05 3.32
C ILE A 32 0.25 9.01 2.20
N ASN A 33 0.78 10.17 2.53
CA ASN A 33 1.09 11.21 1.54
C ASN A 33 2.31 10.94 0.62
N LEU A 34 3.01 9.81 0.81
CA LEU A 34 3.96 9.30 -0.18
C LEU A 34 3.18 8.90 -1.45
N HIS A 35 3.56 9.41 -2.62
CA HIS A 35 2.80 9.18 -3.83
C HIS A 35 3.66 9.06 -5.08
N ASP A 36 3.18 8.31 -6.03
CA ASP A 36 3.62 8.32 -7.42
C ASP A 36 2.83 9.36 -8.22
N LYS A 37 3.30 9.70 -9.41
CA LYS A 37 2.62 10.64 -10.27
C LYS A 37 2.47 10.07 -11.67
N LEU A 38 1.22 9.99 -12.14
CA LEU A 38 0.89 9.62 -13.50
C LEU A 38 0.52 10.88 -14.29
N ILE A 39 1.06 10.96 -15.52
CA ILE A 39 0.70 11.99 -16.51
C ILE A 39 0.23 11.25 -17.76
N LEU A 40 -1.01 11.54 -18.18
CA LEU A 40 -1.62 10.86 -19.31
C LEU A 40 -1.85 11.87 -20.45
N PHE A 41 -1.56 11.45 -21.67
CA PHE A 41 -1.78 12.20 -22.91
C PHE A 41 -2.53 11.34 -23.91
N PRO A 42 -3.36 11.93 -24.78
CA PRO A 42 -3.90 11.23 -25.94
C PRO A 42 -2.75 10.75 -26.83
N ALA A 43 -2.87 9.53 -27.36
CA ALA A 43 -1.89 8.97 -28.31
C ALA A 43 -2.59 7.89 -29.17
N PRO A 44 -2.07 7.56 -30.37
CA PRO A 44 -2.69 6.54 -31.23
C PRO A 44 -2.54 5.13 -30.63
N VAL A 45 -1.50 4.88 -29.85
CA VAL A 45 -1.24 3.58 -29.21
C VAL A 45 -1.10 3.73 -27.69
N LEU A 46 -1.35 2.64 -26.96
CA LEU A 46 -1.10 2.59 -25.53
C LEU A 46 0.39 2.40 -25.26
N SER A 47 1.01 3.30 -24.53
CA SER A 47 2.40 3.21 -24.11
C SER A 47 2.60 3.67 -22.68
N LEU A 48 3.58 3.07 -21.99
CA LEU A 48 4.02 3.43 -20.65
C LEU A 48 5.49 3.81 -20.66
N GLU A 49 5.81 4.95 -20.09
CA GLU A 49 7.16 5.45 -19.91
C GLU A 49 7.49 5.65 -18.44
N THR A 50 8.69 5.28 -18.02
CA THR A 50 9.19 5.54 -16.66
C THR A 50 10.73 5.61 -16.67
N LYS A 51 11.28 6.42 -15.79
CA LYS A 51 12.73 6.48 -15.53
C LYS A 51 13.24 5.27 -14.75
N ASN A 52 12.35 4.51 -14.09
CA ASN A 52 12.73 3.33 -13.32
C ASN A 52 12.89 2.11 -14.24
N ARG A 53 14.12 1.85 -14.68
CA ARG A 53 14.46 0.73 -15.58
C ARG A 53 14.15 -0.66 -15.03
N ARG A 54 13.84 -0.81 -13.72
CA ARG A 54 13.49 -2.10 -13.11
C ARG A 54 12.00 -2.42 -13.24
N LEU A 55 11.17 -1.44 -13.63
CA LEU A 55 9.74 -1.66 -13.84
C LEU A 55 9.48 -2.15 -15.26
N PRO A 56 8.64 -3.20 -15.43
CA PRO A 56 8.15 -3.58 -16.75
C PRO A 56 7.26 -2.45 -17.30
N ILE A 57 7.31 -2.25 -18.60
CA ILE A 57 6.45 -1.29 -19.33
C ILE A 57 5.45 -2.01 -20.25
N ASP A 58 5.31 -3.32 -20.07
CA ASP A 58 4.43 -4.23 -20.80
C ASP A 58 3.31 -4.77 -19.91
N ASP A 59 2.66 -5.86 -20.34
CA ASP A 59 1.53 -6.51 -19.67
C ASP A 59 1.78 -6.98 -18.23
N ARG A 60 2.99 -7.04 -17.80
CA ARG A 60 3.37 -7.33 -16.41
C ARG A 60 3.12 -6.14 -15.49
N ASN A 61 2.99 -4.93 -16.04
CA ASN A 61 2.72 -3.72 -15.28
C ASN A 61 1.21 -3.55 -15.03
N LEU A 62 0.82 -3.25 -13.78
CA LEU A 62 -0.59 -3.08 -13.41
C LEU A 62 -1.26 -1.89 -14.10
N ILE A 63 -0.51 -0.84 -14.49
CA ILE A 63 -1.02 0.27 -15.33
C ILE A 63 -1.51 -0.26 -16.67
N ILE A 64 -0.73 -1.09 -17.34
CA ILE A 64 -1.08 -1.67 -18.63
C ILE A 64 -2.24 -2.65 -18.48
N LYS A 65 -2.25 -3.46 -17.41
CA LYS A 65 -3.39 -4.34 -17.11
C LYS A 65 -4.68 -3.54 -16.90
N ALA A 66 -4.62 -2.46 -16.13
CA ALA A 66 -5.76 -1.57 -15.91
C ALA A 66 -6.28 -0.96 -17.22
N ALA A 67 -5.38 -0.48 -18.08
CA ALA A 67 -5.73 0.06 -19.39
C ALA A 67 -6.38 -1.01 -20.31
N LYS A 68 -5.88 -2.23 -20.30
CA LYS A 68 -6.47 -3.34 -21.08
C LYS A 68 -7.84 -3.72 -20.53
N LYS A 69 -8.03 -3.77 -19.21
CA LYS A 69 -9.32 -4.08 -18.59
C LYS A 69 -10.40 -3.04 -18.91
N ILE A 70 -10.05 -1.76 -18.92
CA ILE A 70 -10.99 -0.71 -19.29
C ILE A 70 -11.37 -0.77 -20.79
N ARG A 71 -10.40 -1.08 -21.67
CA ARG A 71 -10.65 -1.30 -23.10
C ARG A 71 -11.55 -2.53 -23.33
N GLU A 72 -11.25 -3.65 -22.69
CA GLU A 72 -12.04 -4.87 -22.76
C GLU A 72 -13.49 -4.62 -22.35
N PHE A 73 -13.70 -3.88 -21.27
CA PHE A 73 -15.03 -3.56 -20.76
C PHE A 73 -15.83 -2.60 -21.66
N THR A 74 -15.15 -1.59 -22.26
CA THR A 74 -15.83 -0.51 -23.00
C THR A 74 -15.82 -0.71 -24.51
N GLY A 75 -14.99 -1.61 -25.04
CA GLY A 75 -14.76 -1.77 -26.48
C GLY A 75 -13.92 -0.67 -27.11
N THR A 76 -13.47 0.35 -26.36
CA THR A 76 -12.70 1.45 -26.93
C THR A 76 -11.32 1.01 -27.45
N GLN A 77 -10.93 1.55 -28.62
CA GLN A 77 -9.60 1.34 -29.21
C GLN A 77 -8.65 2.53 -28.97
N SER A 78 -9.09 3.53 -28.18
CA SER A 78 -8.31 4.72 -27.91
C SER A 78 -6.96 4.41 -27.30
N GLY A 79 -5.89 5.07 -27.75
CA GLY A 79 -4.56 4.98 -27.20
C GLY A 79 -4.30 6.01 -26.08
N ALA A 80 -3.21 5.83 -25.39
CA ALA A 80 -2.72 6.78 -24.39
C ALA A 80 -1.21 6.65 -24.22
N ARG A 81 -0.52 7.77 -24.07
CA ARG A 81 0.86 7.84 -23.59
C ARG A 81 0.82 8.14 -22.10
N ILE A 82 1.30 7.21 -21.29
CA ILE A 82 1.31 7.30 -19.83
C ILE A 82 2.74 7.47 -19.36
N ILE A 83 3.03 8.52 -18.58
CA ILE A 83 4.33 8.76 -17.97
C ILE A 83 4.20 8.52 -16.47
N LEU A 84 4.94 7.56 -15.93
CA LEU A 84 5.01 7.23 -14.52
C LEU A 84 6.26 7.81 -13.86
N ASN A 85 6.09 8.73 -12.93
CA ASN A 85 7.13 9.17 -12.01
C ASN A 85 7.00 8.40 -10.70
N LYS A 86 7.88 7.40 -10.50
CA LYS A 86 7.84 6.45 -9.38
C LYS A 86 8.65 6.94 -8.18
N ASN A 87 7.99 7.24 -7.07
CA ASN A 87 8.58 7.61 -5.78
C ASN A 87 8.34 6.53 -4.72
N ILE A 88 7.21 5.81 -4.79
CA ILE A 88 6.90 4.70 -3.89
C ILE A 88 7.86 3.55 -4.21
N PRO A 89 8.64 3.05 -3.23
CA PRO A 89 9.55 1.93 -3.45
C PRO A 89 8.83 0.68 -3.96
N VAL A 90 9.45 -0.01 -4.92
CA VAL A 90 8.90 -1.25 -5.49
C VAL A 90 9.10 -2.41 -4.53
N GLY A 91 8.12 -3.33 -4.44
CA GLY A 91 8.18 -4.52 -3.59
C GLY A 91 8.41 -4.18 -2.11
N ALA A 92 7.68 -3.19 -1.62
CA ALA A 92 7.86 -2.57 -0.32
C ALA A 92 6.69 -2.79 0.66
N GLY A 93 5.61 -3.47 0.27
CA GLY A 93 4.40 -3.57 1.10
C GLY A 93 3.55 -2.29 1.15
N LEU A 94 3.87 -1.30 0.30
CA LEU A 94 3.25 0.04 0.29
C LEU A 94 2.15 0.23 -0.79
N GLY A 95 1.76 -0.82 -1.50
CA GLY A 95 0.67 -0.77 -2.49
C GLY A 95 0.95 0.06 -3.75
N GLY A 96 2.21 0.46 -4.02
CA GLY A 96 2.54 1.41 -5.07
C GLY A 96 2.09 1.00 -6.49
N GLY A 97 2.19 -0.27 -6.85
CA GLY A 97 1.71 -0.77 -8.14
C GLY A 97 0.19 -0.70 -8.27
N SER A 98 -0.53 -0.99 -7.17
CA SER A 98 -1.99 -0.89 -7.09
C SER A 98 -2.47 0.56 -7.14
N ALA A 99 -1.74 1.47 -6.49
CA ALA A 99 -2.00 2.90 -6.56
C ALA A 99 -1.84 3.43 -8.00
N ASP A 100 -0.77 3.02 -8.69
CA ASP A 100 -0.54 3.36 -10.10
C ASP A 100 -1.68 2.85 -11.01
N ALA A 101 -2.15 1.62 -10.77
CA ALA A 101 -3.26 1.03 -11.52
C ALA A 101 -4.58 1.77 -11.27
N ALA A 102 -4.89 2.12 -10.03
CA ALA A 102 -6.07 2.92 -9.68
C ALA A 102 -6.03 4.29 -10.38
N ALA A 103 -4.87 4.95 -10.36
CA ALA A 103 -4.66 6.21 -11.08
C ALA A 103 -4.83 6.03 -12.61
N ALA A 104 -4.38 4.91 -13.17
CA ALA A 104 -4.58 4.62 -14.59
C ALA A 104 -6.07 4.44 -14.92
N LEU A 105 -6.84 3.70 -14.13
CA LEU A 105 -8.29 3.53 -14.32
C LEU A 105 -9.01 4.88 -14.34
N VAL A 106 -8.77 5.74 -13.34
CA VAL A 106 -9.40 7.07 -13.25
C VAL A 106 -8.93 7.98 -14.36
N GLY A 107 -7.62 7.97 -14.64
CA GLY A 107 -7.03 8.82 -15.66
C GLY A 107 -7.50 8.49 -17.08
N LEU A 108 -7.59 7.21 -17.41
CA LEU A 108 -8.05 6.74 -18.71
C LEU A 108 -9.57 6.91 -18.87
N ASN A 109 -10.35 6.70 -17.82
CA ASN A 109 -11.78 7.00 -17.82
C ASN A 109 -12.02 8.48 -18.22
N LYS A 110 -11.25 9.39 -17.62
CA LYS A 110 -11.33 10.82 -17.94
C LYS A 110 -10.77 11.13 -19.34
N LEU A 111 -9.57 10.63 -19.67
CA LEU A 111 -8.90 10.91 -20.93
C LEU A 111 -9.71 10.45 -22.16
N TRP A 112 -10.32 9.29 -22.06
CA TRP A 112 -11.14 8.71 -23.13
C TRP A 112 -12.62 9.08 -23.08
N SER A 113 -13.02 9.98 -22.12
CA SER A 113 -14.40 10.45 -21.93
C SER A 113 -15.42 9.32 -21.79
N LEU A 114 -15.05 8.24 -21.08
CA LEU A 114 -15.87 7.03 -20.97
C LEU A 114 -17.05 7.20 -20.00
N ASN A 115 -16.97 8.17 -19.08
CA ASN A 115 -17.98 8.46 -18.06
C ASN A 115 -18.41 7.26 -17.20
N LEU A 116 -17.47 6.33 -16.95
CA LEU A 116 -17.71 5.19 -16.08
C LEU A 116 -17.92 5.66 -14.64
N SER A 117 -18.93 5.08 -13.97
CA SER A 117 -19.19 5.33 -12.56
C SER A 117 -18.07 4.81 -11.65
N LEU A 118 -17.98 5.34 -10.43
CA LEU A 118 -17.03 4.84 -9.44
C LEU A 118 -17.23 3.34 -9.17
N SER A 119 -18.47 2.90 -9.05
CA SER A 119 -18.79 1.47 -8.82
C SER A 119 -18.34 0.56 -9.98
N THR A 120 -18.35 1.08 -11.23
CA THR A 120 -17.79 0.35 -12.37
C THR A 120 -16.27 0.29 -12.29
N LEU A 121 -15.61 1.40 -11.94
CA LEU A 121 -14.15 1.42 -11.76
C LEU A 121 -13.71 0.50 -10.63
N GLU A 122 -14.46 0.42 -9.52
CA GLU A 122 -14.20 -0.51 -8.42
C GLU A 122 -14.26 -1.99 -8.86
N LYS A 123 -15.26 -2.36 -9.66
CA LYS A 123 -15.35 -3.72 -10.24
C LYS A 123 -14.15 -4.03 -11.14
N LEU A 124 -13.74 -3.09 -11.97
CA LEU A 124 -12.54 -3.23 -12.79
C LEU A 124 -11.29 -3.34 -11.93
N ALA A 125 -11.19 -2.53 -10.88
CA ALA A 125 -10.06 -2.52 -9.95
C ALA A 125 -9.81 -3.88 -9.29
N VAL A 126 -10.86 -4.56 -8.82
CA VAL A 126 -10.77 -5.93 -8.27
C VAL A 126 -10.11 -6.89 -9.27
N SER A 127 -10.45 -6.79 -10.56
CA SER A 127 -9.89 -7.66 -11.61
C SER A 127 -8.41 -7.38 -11.93
N VAL A 128 -7.89 -6.22 -11.52
CA VAL A 128 -6.49 -5.81 -11.71
C VAL A 128 -5.61 -6.25 -10.54
N GLY A 129 -6.12 -6.13 -9.32
CA GLY A 129 -5.41 -6.55 -8.11
C GLY A 129 -6.15 -6.22 -6.82
N ALA A 130 -5.93 -7.01 -5.75
CA ALA A 130 -6.67 -6.93 -4.49
C ALA A 130 -6.60 -5.56 -3.78
N ASP A 131 -5.44 -4.88 -3.82
CA ASP A 131 -5.26 -3.55 -3.21
C ASP A 131 -5.75 -2.39 -4.11
N VAL A 132 -6.11 -2.64 -5.40
CA VAL A 132 -6.47 -1.56 -6.34
C VAL A 132 -7.77 -0.86 -5.93
N PRO A 133 -8.81 -1.56 -5.46
CA PRO A 133 -10.03 -0.92 -4.95
C PRO A 133 -9.75 0.04 -3.79
N PHE A 134 -8.92 -0.35 -2.83
CA PHE A 134 -8.50 0.54 -1.75
C PHE A 134 -7.82 1.80 -2.29
N CYS A 135 -6.94 1.68 -3.29
CA CYS A 135 -6.25 2.84 -3.87
C CYS A 135 -7.19 3.80 -4.60
N LEU A 136 -8.36 3.36 -5.06
CA LEU A 136 -9.42 4.25 -5.57
C LEU A 136 -10.08 5.02 -4.43
N THR A 137 -10.40 4.35 -3.33
CA THR A 137 -11.10 4.90 -2.18
C THR A 137 -10.19 5.77 -1.32
N GLY A 138 -9.07 5.22 -0.87
CA GLY A 138 -8.13 5.86 0.05
C GLY A 138 -8.66 6.03 1.47
N GLY A 139 -7.93 6.82 2.26
CA GLY A 139 -8.26 7.10 3.65
C GLY A 139 -8.00 5.92 4.58
N THR A 140 -8.90 5.73 5.56
CA THR A 140 -8.88 4.62 6.51
C THR A 140 -9.98 3.62 6.15
N VAL A 141 -9.62 2.36 5.95
CA VAL A 141 -10.54 1.33 5.45
C VAL A 141 -10.30 0.00 6.14
N LEU A 142 -11.38 -0.67 6.55
CA LEU A 142 -11.37 -2.08 6.90
C LEU A 142 -11.59 -2.91 5.62
N ALA A 143 -10.63 -3.74 5.27
CA ALA A 143 -10.69 -4.65 4.13
C ALA A 143 -10.80 -6.10 4.60
N LYS A 144 -11.72 -6.85 4.02
CA LYS A 144 -11.99 -8.28 4.27
C LYS A 144 -11.96 -9.07 2.95
N GLY A 145 -12.19 -10.38 3.02
CA GLY A 145 -12.08 -11.26 1.87
C GLY A 145 -10.62 -11.54 1.55
N ILE A 146 -10.21 -11.30 0.32
CA ILE A 146 -8.79 -11.28 -0.09
C ILE A 146 -8.21 -9.85 -0.02
N GLY A 147 -8.95 -8.89 0.55
CA GLY A 147 -8.63 -7.46 0.65
C GLY A 147 -9.54 -6.56 -0.20
N GLU A 148 -10.52 -7.13 -0.89
CA GLU A 148 -11.40 -6.43 -1.84
C GLU A 148 -12.73 -5.93 -1.24
N LYS A 149 -13.16 -6.48 -0.09
CA LYS A 149 -14.41 -6.07 0.58
C LYS A 149 -14.12 -4.92 1.53
N LEU A 150 -14.39 -3.71 1.07
CA LEU A 150 -14.01 -2.49 1.76
C LEU A 150 -15.16 -1.91 2.58
N THR A 151 -14.86 -1.53 3.82
CA THR A 151 -15.70 -0.70 4.69
C THR A 151 -14.94 0.56 5.02
N ILE A 152 -15.44 1.71 4.59
CA ILE A 152 -14.84 3.02 4.88
C ILE A 152 -15.00 3.31 6.37
N LEU A 153 -13.92 3.73 7.01
CA LEU A 153 -13.85 4.09 8.43
C LEU A 153 -13.74 5.62 8.57
N PRO A 154 -13.96 6.17 9.77
CA PRO A 154 -13.69 7.58 10.03
C PRO A 154 -12.25 7.96 9.62
N SER A 155 -12.11 9.13 9.00
CA SER A 155 -10.82 9.65 8.59
C SER A 155 -9.94 9.94 9.79
N LEU A 156 -8.73 9.41 9.79
CA LEU A 156 -7.71 9.78 10.76
C LEU A 156 -7.10 11.15 10.42
N PRO A 157 -6.67 11.93 11.43
CA PRO A 157 -5.95 13.17 11.21
C PRO A 157 -4.62 12.92 10.47
N ALA A 158 -4.05 13.97 9.89
CA ALA A 158 -2.77 13.90 9.15
C ALA A 158 -1.58 13.71 10.10
N GLU A 159 -1.59 12.60 10.85
CA GLU A 159 -0.54 12.29 11.82
C GLU A 159 0.80 12.03 11.16
N PRO A 160 1.90 12.59 11.71
CA PRO A 160 3.24 12.35 11.19
C PRO A 160 3.65 10.89 11.33
N ILE A 161 4.22 10.34 10.24
CA ILE A 161 4.76 8.98 10.19
C ILE A 161 6.20 8.98 9.68
N PHE A 162 6.91 7.95 10.07
CA PHE A 162 8.21 7.61 9.53
C PHE A 162 8.20 6.21 8.94
N LEU A 163 8.81 6.08 7.76
CA LEU A 163 8.96 4.81 7.06
C LEU A 163 10.44 4.53 6.84
N THR A 164 10.81 3.27 6.97
CA THR A 164 12.15 2.81 6.60
C THR A 164 12.09 1.45 5.91
N LYS A 165 12.98 1.23 4.93
CA LYS A 165 12.98 0.03 4.09
C LYS A 165 14.40 -0.37 3.73
N PRO A 166 14.76 -1.66 3.86
CA PRO A 166 16.05 -2.17 3.40
C PRO A 166 16.22 -2.07 1.88
N PRO A 167 17.43 -2.18 1.34
CA PRO A 167 17.72 -1.99 -0.10
C PRO A 167 17.24 -3.14 -1.01
N PHE A 168 16.52 -4.13 -0.48
CA PHE A 168 15.93 -5.23 -1.24
C PHE A 168 14.40 -5.17 -1.32
N THR A 169 13.80 -6.06 -2.11
CA THR A 169 12.35 -6.20 -2.29
C THR A 169 11.87 -7.54 -1.75
N VAL A 170 10.59 -7.59 -1.31
CA VAL A 170 9.95 -8.81 -0.83
C VAL A 170 8.75 -9.12 -1.72
N SER A 171 8.63 -10.38 -2.11
CA SER A 171 7.48 -10.87 -2.87
C SER A 171 6.34 -11.24 -1.91
N THR A 172 5.19 -10.61 -2.07
CA THR A 172 3.98 -10.93 -1.30
C THR A 172 3.60 -12.40 -1.43
N ALA A 173 3.65 -12.95 -2.64
CA ALA A 173 3.34 -14.37 -2.88
C ALA A 173 4.31 -15.30 -2.11
N MET A 174 5.59 -14.95 -2.03
CA MET A 174 6.58 -15.72 -1.27
C MET A 174 6.29 -15.69 0.23
N VAL A 175 5.90 -14.54 0.77
CA VAL A 175 5.56 -14.41 2.20
C VAL A 175 4.33 -15.24 2.55
N TYR A 176 3.24 -15.12 1.78
CA TYR A 176 2.03 -15.92 1.98
C TYR A 176 2.28 -17.43 1.83
N LYS A 177 3.14 -17.83 0.89
CA LYS A 177 3.53 -19.24 0.74
C LYS A 177 4.28 -19.80 1.96
N ASN A 178 5.02 -18.96 2.68
CA ASN A 178 5.78 -19.33 3.87
C ASN A 178 5.01 -19.04 5.18
N LEU A 179 3.78 -18.54 5.10
CA LEU A 179 2.92 -18.34 6.27
C LEU A 179 2.35 -19.69 6.70
N SER A 180 2.54 -20.03 7.98
CA SER A 180 1.85 -21.12 8.65
C SER A 180 0.82 -20.55 9.62
N LEU A 181 -0.46 -20.80 9.38
CA LEU A 181 -1.53 -20.30 10.24
C LEU A 181 -1.40 -20.81 11.68
N SER A 182 -0.97 -22.07 11.87
CA SER A 182 -0.72 -22.66 13.19
C SER A 182 0.45 -22.03 13.94
N SER A 183 1.27 -21.21 13.26
CA SER A 183 2.40 -20.52 13.87
C SER A 183 2.08 -19.08 14.28
N ILE A 184 0.86 -18.61 14.06
CA ILE A 184 0.43 -17.27 14.48
C ILE A 184 0.21 -17.30 15.98
N ASP A 185 1.12 -16.68 16.74
CA ASP A 185 1.06 -16.67 18.20
C ASP A 185 0.09 -15.61 18.73
N ARG A 186 -0.08 -14.51 17.99
CA ARG A 186 -0.95 -13.39 18.37
C ARG A 186 -1.58 -12.76 17.14
N HIS A 187 -2.90 -12.62 17.18
CA HIS A 187 -3.67 -11.85 16.21
C HIS A 187 -3.80 -10.38 16.67
N PRO A 188 -3.85 -9.40 15.75
CA PRO A 188 -4.18 -8.02 16.09
C PRO A 188 -5.61 -7.93 16.63
N ASP A 189 -5.84 -7.06 17.61
CA ASP A 189 -7.19 -6.80 18.10
C ASP A 189 -7.90 -5.75 17.23
N ILE A 190 -8.44 -6.22 16.12
CA ILE A 190 -9.14 -5.37 15.14
C ILE A 190 -10.28 -4.58 15.78
N LYS A 191 -11.03 -5.17 16.76
CA LYS A 191 -12.16 -4.51 17.41
C LYS A 191 -11.70 -3.29 18.23
N SER A 192 -10.65 -3.45 19.01
CA SER A 192 -10.07 -2.34 19.78
C SER A 192 -9.50 -1.26 18.86
N ILE A 193 -8.84 -1.65 17.75
CA ILE A 193 -8.34 -0.68 16.76
C ILE A 193 -9.49 0.11 16.12
N LEU A 194 -10.61 -0.53 15.78
CA LEU A 194 -11.79 0.16 15.24
C LEU A 194 -12.38 1.15 16.25
N SER A 195 -12.40 0.80 17.54
CA SER A 195 -12.84 1.71 18.61
C SER A 195 -11.92 2.95 18.68
N ILE A 196 -10.61 2.74 18.64
CA ILE A 196 -9.60 3.82 18.66
C ILE A 196 -9.74 4.74 17.46
N ILE A 197 -9.97 4.18 16.26
CA ILE A 197 -10.19 4.98 15.05
C ILE A 197 -11.43 5.88 15.22
N ASN A 198 -12.49 5.40 15.87
CA ASN A 198 -13.70 6.18 16.13
C ASN A 198 -13.46 7.32 17.12
N THR A 199 -12.53 7.18 18.07
CA THR A 199 -12.18 8.25 19.04
C THR A 199 -11.11 9.19 18.52
N GLY A 200 -10.35 8.80 17.50
CA GLY A 200 -9.23 9.56 16.92
C GLY A 200 -7.93 9.50 17.75
N GLU A 201 -7.88 8.68 18.79
CA GLU A 201 -6.69 8.54 19.66
C GLU A 201 -5.64 7.58 19.07
N ILE A 202 -5.15 7.92 17.85
CA ILE A 202 -4.34 7.01 17.04
C ILE A 202 -3.09 6.42 17.73
N TYR A 203 -2.50 7.11 18.71
CA TYR A 203 -1.32 6.61 19.42
C TYR A 203 -1.64 5.42 20.33
N SER A 204 -2.88 5.29 20.79
CA SER A 204 -3.35 4.13 21.57
C SER A 204 -3.42 2.84 20.76
N ILE A 205 -3.30 2.90 19.42
CA ILE A 205 -3.28 1.72 18.54
C ILE A 205 -2.06 0.83 18.78
N ASN A 206 -0.97 1.39 19.34
CA ASN A 206 0.30 0.69 19.54
C ASN A 206 0.18 -0.58 20.40
N ASP A 207 -0.84 -0.69 21.26
CA ASP A 207 -1.06 -1.83 22.12
C ASP A 207 -1.84 -2.97 21.43
N TYR A 208 -2.55 -2.65 20.34
CA TYR A 208 -3.52 -3.54 19.67
C TYR A 208 -3.12 -3.92 18.25
N TRP A 209 -2.26 -3.12 17.60
CA TRP A 209 -1.87 -3.40 16.23
C TRP A 209 -0.99 -4.65 16.10
N GLY A 210 -0.93 -5.20 14.89
CA GLY A 210 -0.12 -6.36 14.58
C GLY A 210 -0.19 -6.68 13.09
N ASN A 211 0.77 -7.46 12.65
CA ASN A 211 0.83 -7.95 11.29
C ASN A 211 1.30 -9.42 11.32
N VAL A 212 0.38 -10.34 11.12
CA VAL A 212 0.69 -11.78 11.20
C VAL A 212 1.69 -12.25 10.14
N LEU A 213 1.92 -11.46 9.08
CA LEU A 213 2.95 -11.75 8.07
C LEU A 213 4.37 -11.48 8.57
N GLU A 214 4.55 -10.72 9.67
CA GLU A 214 5.87 -10.41 10.25
C GLU A 214 6.68 -11.69 10.49
N LYS A 215 6.06 -12.73 11.08
CA LYS A 215 6.74 -13.99 11.39
C LYS A 215 7.31 -14.66 10.15
N ALA A 216 6.55 -14.72 9.06
CA ALA A 216 7.01 -15.31 7.80
C ALA A 216 8.09 -14.45 7.14
N THR A 217 7.93 -13.13 7.13
CA THR A 217 8.91 -12.22 6.54
C THR A 217 10.21 -12.22 7.33
N PHE A 218 10.17 -12.19 8.66
CA PHE A 218 11.37 -12.21 9.51
C PHE A 218 12.13 -13.52 9.44
N LYS A 219 11.46 -14.64 9.17
CA LYS A 219 12.12 -15.92 8.90
C LYS A 219 12.90 -15.89 7.59
N LEU A 220 12.36 -15.22 6.56
CA LEU A 220 12.98 -15.10 5.24
C LEU A 220 14.06 -14.00 5.19
N PHE A 221 13.87 -12.94 5.97
CA PHE A 221 14.68 -11.72 5.98
C PHE A 221 14.94 -11.28 7.43
N PRO A 222 15.86 -11.95 8.16
CA PRO A 222 16.14 -11.67 9.59
C PRO A 222 16.54 -10.23 9.87
N GLU A 223 17.23 -9.58 8.93
CA GLU A 223 17.69 -8.20 9.06
C GLU A 223 16.53 -7.19 9.24
N VAL A 224 15.33 -7.50 8.73
CA VAL A 224 14.14 -6.66 8.96
C VAL A 224 13.72 -6.73 10.43
N LYS A 225 13.78 -7.93 11.03
CA LYS A 225 13.49 -8.15 12.45
C LYS A 225 14.51 -7.43 13.34
N GLU A 226 15.78 -7.54 13.01
CA GLU A 226 16.89 -6.92 13.77
C GLU A 226 16.71 -5.41 13.84
N VAL A 227 16.44 -4.75 12.70
CA VAL A 227 16.20 -3.30 12.67
C VAL A 227 14.91 -2.93 13.41
N MET A 228 13.85 -3.72 13.28
CA MET A 228 12.61 -3.49 14.03
C MET A 228 12.85 -3.58 15.54
N GLN A 229 13.58 -4.58 16.01
CA GLN A 229 13.94 -4.74 17.42
C GLN A 229 14.79 -3.58 17.92
N TRP A 230 15.84 -3.22 17.18
CA TRP A 230 16.69 -2.08 17.50
C TRP A 230 15.90 -0.76 17.64
N LEU A 231 14.95 -0.51 16.74
CA LEU A 231 14.07 0.66 16.84
C LEU A 231 13.14 0.58 18.08
N SER A 232 12.62 -0.59 18.38
CA SER A 232 11.77 -0.81 19.57
C SER A 232 12.55 -0.59 20.88
N GLU A 233 13.80 -1.04 20.96
CA GLU A 233 14.70 -0.79 22.10
C GLU A 233 15.04 0.70 22.29
N LYS A 234 14.96 1.50 21.22
CA LYS A 234 15.09 2.97 21.28
C LYS A 234 13.77 3.67 21.66
N GLY A 235 12.74 2.92 22.01
CA GLY A 235 11.44 3.45 22.47
C GLY A 235 10.47 3.83 21.34
N PHE A 236 10.70 3.32 20.11
CA PHE A 236 9.79 3.57 18.99
C PHE A 236 8.87 2.37 18.78
N PRO A 237 7.54 2.53 18.91
CA PRO A 237 6.61 1.50 18.50
C PRO A 237 6.63 1.36 16.98
N VAL A 238 7.16 0.25 16.49
CA VAL A 238 7.40 -0.01 15.06
C VAL A 238 6.61 -1.24 14.61
N ARG A 239 6.09 -1.21 13.39
CA ARG A 239 5.45 -2.34 12.73
C ARG A 239 5.84 -2.44 11.26
N MET A 240 5.72 -3.66 10.73
CA MET A 240 5.89 -3.90 9.30
C MET A 240 4.56 -3.70 8.58
N THR A 241 4.58 -3.07 7.40
CA THR A 241 3.38 -2.91 6.57
C THR A 241 3.30 -3.98 5.48
N GLY A 242 2.11 -4.58 5.32
CA GLY A 242 1.85 -5.63 4.33
C GLY A 242 2.79 -6.82 4.48
N SER A 243 3.25 -7.36 3.37
CA SER A 243 4.28 -8.40 3.35
C SER A 243 5.70 -7.86 3.60
N GLY A 244 5.82 -6.59 3.94
CA GLY A 244 7.10 -5.93 4.15
C GLY A 244 7.85 -5.63 2.82
N PRO A 245 9.14 -5.30 2.91
CA PRO A 245 9.95 -5.22 4.12
C PRO A 245 9.92 -3.84 4.81
N THR A 246 9.01 -2.94 4.43
CA THR A 246 8.92 -1.60 5.00
C THR A 246 8.42 -1.66 6.45
N LEU A 247 9.16 -1.00 7.32
CA LEU A 247 8.76 -0.71 8.69
C LEU A 247 8.20 0.71 8.77
N PHE A 248 7.20 0.92 9.62
CA PHE A 248 6.63 2.24 9.89
C PHE A 248 6.39 2.47 11.37
N MET A 249 6.34 3.74 11.76
CA MET A 249 5.97 4.17 13.10
C MET A 249 5.31 5.55 13.06
N PHE A 250 4.44 5.81 14.01
CA PHE A 250 3.94 7.16 14.26
C PHE A 250 5.03 7.98 14.93
N ARG A 251 5.13 9.24 14.53
CA ARG A 251 6.14 10.16 15.04
C ARG A 251 5.54 11.09 16.07
N SER A 252 5.72 10.78 17.36
CA SER A 252 5.37 11.71 18.42
C SER A 252 6.44 12.83 18.56
N SER A 253 6.02 14.02 18.96
CA SER A 253 6.87 15.22 19.06
C SER A 253 7.98 15.16 20.12
N GLY A 254 8.04 14.10 20.94
CA GLY A 254 8.97 13.98 22.08
C GLY A 254 10.26 13.18 21.85
N ASN A 255 10.46 12.59 20.67
CA ASN A 255 11.61 11.69 20.45
C ASN A 255 12.88 12.44 20.03
N SER A 256 13.73 12.77 21.00
CA SER A 256 15.00 13.50 20.81
C SER A 256 16.02 12.78 19.89
N ASN A 257 16.00 11.45 19.83
CA ASN A 257 16.99 10.62 19.13
C ASN A 257 16.65 10.33 17.65
N PHE A 258 15.58 10.94 17.11
CA PHE A 258 15.09 10.62 15.76
C PHE A 258 16.11 10.94 14.65
N LYS A 259 16.90 12.01 14.79
CA LYS A 259 17.94 12.37 13.82
C LYS A 259 19.05 11.32 13.75
N GLU A 260 19.48 10.80 14.89
CA GLU A 260 20.50 9.74 15.00
C GLU A 260 20.02 8.45 14.35
N ILE A 261 18.77 8.05 14.63
CA ILE A 261 18.15 6.85 14.04
C ILE A 261 18.10 6.95 12.51
N LYS A 262 17.65 8.08 11.99
CA LYS A 262 17.59 8.30 10.55
C LYS A 262 18.98 8.27 9.91
N PHE A 263 19.98 8.84 10.56
CA PHE A 263 21.37 8.78 10.10
C PHE A 263 21.86 7.33 10.06
N LYS A 264 21.66 6.57 11.14
CA LYS A 264 22.10 5.17 11.24
C LYS A 264 21.43 4.26 10.20
N LEU A 265 20.12 4.42 9.96
CA LEU A 265 19.41 3.68 8.93
C LEU A 265 19.98 3.97 7.53
N ARG A 266 20.35 5.22 7.25
CA ARG A 266 20.98 5.60 5.97
C ARG A 266 22.38 5.02 5.81
N GLU A 267 23.18 4.96 6.87
CA GLU A 267 24.49 4.27 6.87
C GLU A 267 24.35 2.80 6.53
N LEU A 268 23.26 2.15 6.99
CA LEU A 268 22.93 0.76 6.65
C LEU A 268 22.36 0.61 5.20
N GLY A 269 22.27 1.71 4.43
CA GLY A 269 21.71 1.72 3.09
C GLY A 269 20.16 1.61 3.05
N TRP A 270 19.49 1.82 4.18
CA TRP A 270 18.05 1.80 4.25
C TRP A 270 17.45 3.10 3.72
N TRP A 271 16.44 2.97 2.87
CA TRP A 271 15.61 4.10 2.44
C TRP A 271 14.77 4.60 3.62
N THR A 272 14.61 5.91 3.72
CA THR A 272 13.81 6.55 4.77
C THR A 272 12.88 7.59 4.17
N TYR A 273 11.68 7.73 4.74
CA TYR A 273 10.69 8.72 4.36
C TYR A 273 9.99 9.28 5.60
N GLU A 274 9.83 10.60 5.64
CA GLU A 274 9.02 11.32 6.62
C GLU A 274 7.79 11.85 5.91
N GLY A 275 6.62 11.50 6.40
CA GLY A 275 5.35 11.89 5.81
C GLY A 275 4.24 11.96 6.84
N ALA A 276 3.01 11.85 6.36
CA ALA A 276 1.82 11.87 7.20
C ALA A 276 0.75 10.94 6.62
N LEU A 277 -0.25 10.64 7.44
CA LEU A 277 -1.47 9.99 6.98
C LEU A 277 -2.20 10.88 5.96
N GLU A 278 -2.88 10.26 5.02
CA GLU A 278 -3.60 10.92 3.92
C GLU A 278 -5.04 10.39 3.85
N GLY A 279 -6.00 11.27 3.64
CA GLY A 279 -7.42 10.91 3.55
C GLY A 279 -7.86 10.42 2.17
N ARG A 280 -7.00 10.48 1.15
CA ARG A 280 -7.33 10.17 -0.25
C ARG A 280 -6.51 9.02 -0.79
N GLY A 281 -7.05 8.26 -1.73
CA GLY A 281 -6.30 7.30 -2.54
C GLY A 281 -5.62 7.96 -3.74
N LEU A 282 -6.31 8.94 -4.33
CA LEU A 282 -5.88 9.65 -5.53
C LEU A 282 -6.14 11.16 -5.42
N GLU A 283 -5.31 11.97 -6.11
CA GLU A 283 -5.56 13.39 -6.32
C GLU A 283 -5.41 13.71 -7.81
N VAL A 284 -6.52 14.08 -8.44
CA VAL A 284 -6.55 14.46 -9.87
C VAL A 284 -6.32 15.94 -10.02
N THR A 285 -5.26 16.33 -10.75
CA THR A 285 -4.99 17.73 -11.12
C THR A 285 -5.15 17.88 -12.63
N VAL A 286 -5.89 18.88 -13.04
CA VAL A 286 -6.12 19.22 -14.47
C VAL A 286 -4.86 19.79 -15.09
#